data_a3894b26b88795e615801e98fcbf3a98
#
_entry.id   a3894b26b88795e615801e98fcbf3a98
#
_cell.length_a   1.000
_cell.length_b   1.000
_cell.length_c   1.000
_cell.angle_alpha   90.00
_cell.angle_beta   90.00
_cell.angle_gamma   90.00
#
_symmetry.space_group_name_H-M   'P 1'
#
loop_
_entity.id
_entity.type
_entity.pdbx_description
1 polymer ?
#
loop_
_entity_poly.entity_id
_entity_poly.type
_entity_poly.pdbx_seq_one_letter_code
_entity_poly.pdbx_strand_id
1 'polypeptide(L)'
;VEVFFDSFLADAATVTVFRLAGGRTFEVRGAVRSPVAGALTRIDNEVPFNIPVTYRAEMFNSDGVSLGFTEGGTVTLNVAETWVHNPLDPFGALSVDLGSGTAGAVTRPTPGTVSYPLGRRVGVVLSEPRRGVAGIPVDIRTRSDADANKVQALVGGYDKNSVPIVCLRLGLDDQRMRVPQPLFLSAFDLAEVDVNHQWVGDGGELAHTFTGDEVSPPIPGLYIATLRYMDVSARYATYA
;
A
#
# COMPACT_ATOMS: atom_id res chain seq x y z
N VAL A 1 2.33 -7.25 10.63
CA VAL A 1 3.00 -7.08 11.93
C VAL A 1 1.97 -6.65 12.95
N GLU A 2 1.97 -7.29 14.11
CA GLU A 2 1.22 -6.82 15.26
C GLU A 2 2.04 -5.77 16.00
N VAL A 3 1.45 -4.58 16.18
CA VAL A 3 2.05 -3.46 16.91
C VAL A 3 1.31 -3.32 18.23
N PHE A 4 2.04 -3.49 19.32
CA PHE A 4 1.50 -3.44 20.66
C PHE A 4 2.19 -2.34 21.51
N PHE A 5 1.39 -1.52 22.13
CA PHE A 5 1.81 -0.56 23.15
C PHE A 5 1.14 -0.93 24.46
N ASP A 6 1.91 -1.22 25.48
CA ASP A 6 1.43 -1.69 26.79
C ASP A 6 0.83 -0.59 27.64
N SER A 7 1.31 0.65 27.47
CA SER A 7 0.86 1.80 28.25
C SER A 7 1.07 3.12 27.50
N PHE A 8 0.28 4.11 27.90
CA PHE A 8 0.38 5.49 27.43
C PHE A 8 0.36 6.44 28.64
N LEU A 9 0.65 7.73 28.42
CA LEU A 9 0.51 8.75 29.44
C LEU A 9 -0.94 8.77 29.98
N ALA A 10 -1.11 9.03 31.26
CA ALA A 10 -2.42 9.00 31.92
C ALA A 10 -3.45 9.95 31.30
N ASP A 11 -2.98 11.08 30.75
CA ASP A 11 -3.83 12.09 30.09
C ASP A 11 -4.07 11.80 28.60
N ALA A 12 -3.53 10.71 28.06
CA ALA A 12 -3.74 10.34 26.67
C ALA A 12 -5.16 9.82 26.46
N ALA A 13 -5.94 10.49 25.62
CA ALA A 13 -7.28 10.09 25.23
C ALA A 13 -7.29 9.35 23.89
N THR A 14 -6.45 9.78 22.94
CA THR A 14 -6.30 9.14 21.63
C THR A 14 -4.84 9.06 21.22
N VAL A 15 -4.53 8.13 20.31
CA VAL A 15 -3.19 7.99 19.72
C VAL A 15 -3.26 7.81 18.21
N THR A 16 -2.20 8.25 17.54
CA THR A 16 -1.93 7.92 16.12
C THR A 16 -0.63 7.15 16.04
N VAL A 17 -0.66 5.95 15.49
CA VAL A 17 0.53 5.13 15.31
C VAL A 17 1.16 5.42 13.96
N PHE A 18 2.46 5.65 13.95
CA PHE A 18 3.26 5.90 12.76
C PHE A 18 4.22 4.74 12.49
N ARG A 19 4.34 4.39 11.23
CA ARG A 19 5.35 3.50 10.66
C ARG A 19 6.39 4.35 9.92
N LEU A 20 7.66 4.22 10.31
CA LEU A 20 8.80 4.89 9.69
C LEU A 20 9.66 3.83 9.00
N ALA A 21 9.81 3.92 7.69
CA ALA A 21 10.60 2.99 6.90
C ALA A 21 11.12 3.66 5.62
N GLY A 22 12.36 3.39 5.22
CA GLY A 22 12.94 3.89 3.98
C GLY A 22 12.92 5.41 3.83
N GLY A 23 13.02 6.16 4.95
CA GLY A 23 12.95 7.63 4.97
C GLY A 23 11.53 8.21 4.80
N ARG A 24 10.49 7.37 4.87
CA ARG A 24 9.09 7.75 4.75
C ARG A 24 8.35 7.49 6.06
N THR A 25 7.32 8.28 6.31
CA THR A 25 6.44 8.13 7.47
C THR A 25 5.01 7.92 6.99
N PHE A 26 4.36 6.88 7.50
CA PHE A 26 2.97 6.55 7.22
C PHE A 26 2.21 6.36 8.52
N GLU A 27 0.96 6.79 8.54
CA GLU A 27 0.03 6.42 9.60
C GLU A 27 -0.39 4.95 9.44
N VAL A 28 -0.40 4.20 10.54
CA VAL A 28 -0.86 2.81 10.53
C VAL A 28 -2.38 2.80 10.42
N ARG A 29 -2.89 2.07 9.45
CA ARG A 29 -4.33 1.96 9.18
C ARG A 29 -5.09 1.42 10.41
N GLY A 30 -6.19 2.10 10.76
CA GLY A 30 -6.99 1.77 11.94
C GLY A 30 -6.37 2.22 13.28
N ALA A 31 -5.25 2.97 13.23
CA ALA A 31 -4.59 3.51 14.41
C ALA A 31 -4.42 5.05 14.33
N VAL A 32 -5.32 5.74 13.65
CA VAL A 32 -5.34 7.21 13.55
C VAL A 32 -6.38 7.76 14.52
N ARG A 33 -5.94 8.59 15.47
CA ARG A 33 -6.79 9.12 16.55
C ARG A 33 -7.59 8.01 17.26
N SER A 34 -6.98 6.84 17.38
CA SER A 34 -7.60 5.69 18.03
C SER A 34 -7.75 5.94 19.52
N PRO A 35 -8.94 5.78 20.11
CA PRO A 35 -9.12 5.93 21.55
C PRO A 35 -8.27 4.89 22.30
N VAL A 36 -7.71 5.29 23.43
CA VAL A 36 -6.89 4.42 24.28
C VAL A 36 -7.44 4.40 25.71
N ALA A 37 -7.38 3.20 26.29
CA ALA A 37 -7.74 2.95 27.69
C ALA A 37 -6.62 2.11 28.34
N GLY A 38 -5.39 2.63 28.27
CA GLY A 38 -4.19 1.98 28.81
C GLY A 38 -3.29 1.36 27.75
N ALA A 39 -3.77 0.40 26.98
CA ALA A 39 -3.00 -0.30 25.94
C ALA A 39 -3.62 -0.17 24.55
N LEU A 40 -2.84 -0.43 23.52
CA LEU A 40 -3.31 -0.50 22.12
C LEU A 40 -2.63 -1.63 21.37
N THR A 41 -3.42 -2.43 20.69
CA THR A 41 -2.94 -3.42 19.70
C THR A 41 -3.50 -3.09 18.33
N ARG A 42 -2.65 -3.13 17.30
CA ARG A 42 -3.06 -2.96 15.89
C ARG A 42 -2.25 -3.87 15.00
N ILE A 43 -2.87 -4.33 13.90
CA ILE A 43 -2.19 -5.10 12.87
C ILE A 43 -1.86 -4.17 11.71
N ASP A 44 -0.56 -4.06 11.40
CA ASP A 44 -0.09 -3.38 10.20
C ASP A 44 0.10 -4.40 9.07
N ASN A 45 -0.78 -4.33 8.07
CA ASN A 45 -0.74 -5.17 6.87
C ASN A 45 0.08 -4.53 5.74
N GLU A 46 0.50 -3.29 5.90
CA GLU A 46 1.23 -2.52 4.88
C GLU A 46 2.73 -2.40 5.20
N VAL A 47 3.22 -3.18 6.16
CA VAL A 47 4.64 -3.17 6.55
C VAL A 47 5.51 -3.58 5.37
N PRO A 48 6.56 -2.82 5.02
CA PRO A 48 7.53 -3.25 4.02
C PRO A 48 8.37 -4.41 4.54
N PHE A 49 8.86 -5.24 3.61
CA PHE A 49 9.69 -6.40 3.93
C PHE A 49 11.17 -6.08 3.83
N ASN A 50 12.00 -6.82 4.57
CA ASN A 50 13.46 -6.86 4.47
C ASN A 50 14.19 -5.53 4.71
N ILE A 51 13.49 -4.53 5.25
CA ILE A 51 14.06 -3.25 5.68
C ILE A 51 13.64 -2.95 7.12
N PRO A 52 14.45 -2.20 7.89
CA PRO A 52 14.08 -1.80 9.24
C PRO A 52 12.85 -0.89 9.22
N VAL A 53 11.91 -1.18 10.12
CA VAL A 53 10.68 -0.43 10.32
C VAL A 53 10.58 -0.03 11.77
N THR A 54 10.42 1.25 12.04
CA THR A 54 10.24 1.77 13.39
C THR A 54 8.79 2.20 13.58
N TYR A 55 8.16 1.73 14.66
CA TYR A 55 6.83 2.14 15.08
C TYR A 55 6.92 3.06 16.29
N ARG A 56 6.14 4.13 16.29
CA ARG A 56 5.92 5.01 17.43
C ARG A 56 4.50 5.55 17.42
N ALA A 57 3.97 5.90 18.57
CA ALA A 57 2.66 6.52 18.67
C ALA A 57 2.78 7.98 19.14
N GLU A 58 2.03 8.87 18.50
CA GLU A 58 1.78 10.22 19.01
C GLU A 58 0.53 10.19 19.86
N MET A 59 0.65 10.70 21.09
CA MET A 59 -0.43 10.73 22.07
C MET A 59 -1.12 12.09 22.06
N PHE A 60 -2.43 12.10 22.26
CA PHE A 60 -3.24 13.33 22.32
C PHE A 60 -4.19 13.28 23.51
N ASN A 61 -4.36 14.42 24.16
CA ASN A 61 -5.33 14.57 25.23
C ASN A 61 -6.77 14.67 24.72
N SER A 62 -7.75 14.84 25.61
CA SER A 62 -9.17 15.01 25.29
C SER A 62 -9.45 16.23 24.40
N ASP A 63 -8.63 17.26 24.47
CA ASP A 63 -8.76 18.49 23.68
C ASP A 63 -8.07 18.35 22.29
N GLY A 64 -7.47 17.19 22.01
CA GLY A 64 -6.77 16.90 20.76
C GLY A 64 -5.37 17.51 20.67
N VAL A 65 -4.83 18.02 21.79
CA VAL A 65 -3.48 18.56 21.87
C VAL A 65 -2.48 17.41 21.98
N SER A 66 -1.37 17.50 21.22
CA SER A 66 -0.31 16.49 21.25
C SER A 66 0.43 16.53 22.60
N LEU A 67 0.58 15.36 23.20
CA LEU A 67 1.36 15.12 24.42
C LEU A 67 2.77 14.61 24.09
N GLY A 68 3.11 14.48 22.79
CA GLY A 68 4.38 13.95 22.31
C GLY A 68 4.27 12.49 21.86
N PHE A 69 5.44 11.89 21.62
CA PHE A 69 5.57 10.54 21.06
C PHE A 69 6.04 9.54 22.11
N THR A 70 5.64 8.27 21.91
CA THR A 70 6.24 7.14 22.62
C THR A 70 7.67 6.90 22.14
N GLU A 71 8.43 6.12 22.90
CA GLU A 71 9.65 5.50 22.36
C GLU A 71 9.32 4.64 21.15
N GLY A 72 10.29 4.50 20.24
CA GLY A 72 10.13 3.74 19.01
C GLY A 72 10.63 2.31 19.16
N GLY A 73 9.83 1.34 18.71
CA GLY A 73 10.25 -0.05 18.54
C GLY A 73 10.61 -0.32 17.07
N THR A 74 11.76 -0.96 16.82
CA THR A 74 12.19 -1.29 15.46
C THR A 74 12.15 -2.79 15.20
N VAL A 75 11.58 -3.19 14.06
CA VAL A 75 11.51 -4.58 13.61
C VAL A 75 11.89 -4.67 12.13
N THR A 76 12.45 -5.80 11.73
CA THR A 76 12.63 -6.16 10.32
C THR A 76 11.89 -7.46 10.05
N LEU A 77 10.96 -7.45 9.11
CA LEU A 77 10.23 -8.64 8.70
C LEU A 77 10.90 -9.23 7.46
N ASN A 78 11.59 -10.35 7.65
CA ASN A 78 12.30 -11.04 6.56
C ASN A 78 11.32 -11.96 5.82
N VAL A 79 11.05 -11.64 4.56
CA VAL A 79 10.13 -12.37 3.67
C VAL A 79 10.80 -12.57 2.33
N ALA A 80 10.78 -13.81 1.83
CA ALA A 80 11.37 -14.15 0.53
C ALA A 80 10.47 -13.69 -0.61
N GLU A 81 9.17 -13.93 -0.49
CA GLU A 81 8.19 -13.72 -1.53
C GLU A 81 7.72 -12.27 -1.60
N THR A 82 7.38 -11.82 -2.79
CA THR A 82 6.68 -10.54 -3.02
C THR A 82 5.19 -10.72 -2.79
N TRP A 83 4.58 -9.76 -2.11
CA TRP A 83 3.16 -9.78 -1.77
C TRP A 83 2.44 -8.56 -2.34
N VAL A 84 1.20 -8.80 -2.79
CA VAL A 84 0.28 -7.75 -3.24
C VAL A 84 -1.04 -7.83 -2.48
N HIS A 85 -1.64 -6.67 -2.25
CA HIS A 85 -3.00 -6.57 -1.69
C HIS A 85 -3.60 -5.20 -2.01
N ASN A 86 -4.91 -5.11 -1.93
CA ASN A 86 -5.59 -3.82 -1.88
C ASN A 86 -5.53 -3.30 -0.43
N PRO A 87 -5.05 -2.07 -0.17
CA PRO A 87 -4.96 -1.52 1.19
C PRO A 87 -6.30 -1.49 1.94
N LEU A 88 -7.42 -1.47 1.22
CA LEU A 88 -8.78 -1.48 1.78
C LEU A 88 -9.32 -2.91 1.99
N ASP A 89 -8.64 -3.94 1.47
CA ASP A 89 -8.97 -5.36 1.66
C ASP A 89 -7.69 -6.19 1.92
N PRO A 90 -7.08 -6.04 3.10
CA PRO A 90 -5.81 -6.71 3.42
C PRO A 90 -5.95 -8.24 3.51
N PHE A 91 -7.17 -8.77 3.71
CA PHE A 91 -7.41 -10.21 3.73
C PHE A 91 -7.34 -10.86 2.33
N GLY A 92 -7.43 -10.05 1.26
CA GLY A 92 -7.17 -10.49 -0.11
C GLY A 92 -5.70 -10.52 -0.48
N ALA A 93 -4.77 -10.39 0.48
CA ALA A 93 -3.34 -10.44 0.21
C ALA A 93 -2.89 -11.79 -0.31
N LEU A 94 -2.01 -11.78 -1.31
CA LEU A 94 -1.42 -12.99 -1.87
C LEU A 94 0.06 -12.77 -2.20
N SER A 95 0.83 -13.86 -2.14
CA SER A 95 2.19 -13.88 -2.67
C SER A 95 2.15 -14.07 -4.18
N VAL A 96 3.04 -13.39 -4.89
CA VAL A 96 3.09 -13.40 -6.35
C VAL A 96 4.52 -13.46 -6.86
N ASP A 97 4.68 -14.04 -8.05
CA ASP A 97 5.90 -13.91 -8.82
C ASP A 97 5.79 -12.67 -9.72
N LEU A 98 6.86 -11.91 -9.83
CA LEU A 98 6.92 -10.75 -10.72
C LEU A 98 7.64 -11.10 -12.02
N GLY A 99 7.01 -10.78 -13.14
CA GLY A 99 7.62 -10.91 -14.46
C GLY A 99 8.81 -9.95 -14.62
N SER A 100 9.74 -10.32 -15.50
CA SER A 100 10.98 -9.57 -15.73
C SER A 100 10.77 -8.13 -16.25
N GLY A 101 9.57 -7.82 -16.76
CA GLY A 101 9.18 -6.48 -17.20
C GLY A 101 8.79 -5.54 -16.07
N THR A 102 8.53 -6.07 -14.87
CA THR A 102 8.11 -5.25 -13.73
C THR A 102 9.20 -4.27 -13.33
N ALA A 103 8.83 -2.99 -13.23
CA ALA A 103 9.73 -1.90 -12.90
C ALA A 103 11.00 -1.82 -13.81
N GLY A 104 10.91 -2.33 -15.04
CA GLY A 104 12.01 -2.30 -16.01
C GLY A 104 12.46 -0.87 -16.36
N ALA A 105 11.53 0.10 -16.26
CA ALA A 105 11.83 1.53 -16.30
C ALA A 105 11.14 2.22 -15.11
N VAL A 106 11.89 3.03 -14.37
CA VAL A 106 11.37 3.78 -13.23
C VAL A 106 11.55 5.28 -13.49
N THR A 107 10.45 5.95 -13.79
CA THR A 107 10.43 7.39 -14.03
C THR A 107 9.97 8.13 -12.77
N ARG A 108 10.66 9.23 -12.45
CA ARG A 108 10.27 10.16 -11.38
C ARG A 108 10.18 11.55 -11.97
N PRO A 109 8.98 12.00 -12.41
CA PRO A 109 8.82 13.24 -13.12
C PRO A 109 9.19 14.45 -12.25
N THR A 110 9.84 15.41 -12.85
CA THR A 110 10.03 16.75 -12.28
C THR A 110 9.36 17.72 -13.23
N PRO A 111 8.10 18.16 -12.96
CA PRO A 111 7.44 19.12 -13.81
C PRO A 111 8.21 20.42 -13.83
N GLY A 112 8.37 21.00 -15.01
CA GLY A 112 9.11 22.24 -15.13
C GLY A 112 9.16 22.75 -16.56
N THR A 113 9.66 23.96 -16.69
CA THR A 113 9.87 24.61 -17.99
C THR A 113 11.17 25.43 -17.97
N VAL A 114 11.73 25.68 -19.15
CA VAL A 114 12.84 26.61 -19.31
C VAL A 114 12.28 27.93 -19.82
N SER A 115 12.45 28.99 -19.04
CA SER A 115 12.10 30.35 -19.42
C SER A 115 13.33 31.11 -19.97
N TYR A 116 13.14 31.84 -21.04
CA TYR A 116 14.19 32.67 -21.65
C TYR A 116 13.82 34.14 -21.46
N PRO A 117 14.22 34.79 -20.36
CA PRO A 117 13.99 36.22 -20.15
C PRO A 117 14.61 37.08 -21.26
N LEU A 118 13.97 38.18 -21.61
CA LEU A 118 14.43 39.10 -22.65
C LEU A 118 15.89 39.55 -22.36
N GLY A 119 16.75 39.43 -23.37
CA GLY A 119 18.17 39.79 -23.27
C GLY A 119 19.09 38.67 -22.70
N ARG A 120 18.57 37.52 -22.31
CA ARG A 120 19.39 36.39 -21.89
C ARG A 120 19.53 35.37 -23.01
N ARG A 121 20.77 34.86 -23.20
CA ARG A 121 21.07 33.77 -24.14
C ARG A 121 20.89 32.40 -23.54
N VAL A 122 20.85 32.29 -22.21
CA VAL A 122 20.71 31.06 -21.45
C VAL A 122 19.40 31.13 -20.66
N GLY A 123 18.61 30.05 -20.73
CA GLY A 123 17.33 29.96 -20.03
C GLY A 123 17.49 29.76 -18.52
N VAL A 124 16.43 30.03 -17.79
CA VAL A 124 16.27 29.77 -16.36
C VAL A 124 15.29 28.61 -16.20
N VAL A 125 15.66 27.61 -15.41
CA VAL A 125 14.79 26.47 -15.10
C VAL A 125 13.80 26.88 -14.01
N LEU A 126 12.52 26.72 -14.31
CA LEU A 126 11.42 26.83 -13.35
C LEU A 126 10.85 25.42 -13.16
N SER A 127 10.91 24.87 -11.95
CA SER A 127 10.46 23.52 -11.70
C SER A 127 9.66 23.40 -10.40
N GLU A 128 8.72 22.46 -10.39
CA GLU A 128 8.04 21.98 -9.20
C GLU A 128 8.93 20.93 -8.49
N PRO A 129 8.55 20.54 -7.25
CA PRO A 129 9.16 19.41 -6.59
C PRO A 129 9.02 18.12 -7.43
N ARG A 130 10.03 17.25 -7.31
CA ARG A 130 10.02 15.93 -7.97
C ARG A 130 8.86 15.11 -7.44
N ARG A 131 8.09 14.50 -8.34
CA ARG A 131 6.96 13.63 -8.01
C ARG A 131 7.44 12.21 -7.66
N GLY A 132 6.52 11.40 -7.16
CA GLY A 132 6.68 9.98 -6.96
C GLY A 132 6.97 9.23 -8.27
N VAL A 133 7.02 7.92 -8.20
CA VAL A 133 7.27 7.09 -9.38
C VAL A 133 6.04 7.10 -10.28
N ALA A 134 6.23 7.23 -11.59
CA ALA A 134 5.16 7.26 -12.57
C ALA A 134 5.42 6.27 -13.72
N GLY A 135 4.33 5.72 -14.27
CA GLY A 135 4.38 4.84 -15.42
C GLY A 135 5.12 3.53 -15.16
N ILE A 136 5.03 2.96 -13.96
CA ILE A 136 5.68 1.69 -13.65
C ILE A 136 4.91 0.56 -14.33
N PRO A 137 5.54 -0.20 -15.25
CA PRO A 137 4.97 -1.44 -15.72
C PRO A 137 5.03 -2.48 -14.59
N VAL A 138 3.91 -3.16 -14.35
CA VAL A 138 3.79 -4.27 -13.41
C VAL A 138 3.30 -5.49 -14.15
N ASP A 139 3.93 -6.62 -13.93
CA ASP A 139 3.62 -7.92 -14.51
C ASP A 139 3.59 -8.94 -13.37
N ILE A 140 2.38 -9.29 -12.92
CA ILE A 140 2.14 -10.27 -11.86
C ILE A 140 1.88 -11.62 -12.52
N ARG A 141 2.57 -12.66 -12.06
CA ARG A 141 2.42 -14.01 -12.58
C ARG A 141 1.66 -14.89 -11.62
N THR A 142 0.69 -15.63 -12.14
CA THR A 142 -0.09 -16.62 -11.39
C THR A 142 -0.09 -17.95 -12.14
N ARG A 143 -0.19 -19.05 -11.37
CA ARG A 143 -0.16 -20.41 -11.91
C ARG A 143 -1.41 -21.21 -11.59
N SER A 144 -2.42 -20.57 -11.02
CA SER A 144 -3.71 -21.17 -10.74
C SER A 144 -4.84 -20.18 -10.99
N ASP A 145 -6.00 -20.67 -11.42
CA ASP A 145 -7.21 -19.87 -11.58
C ASP A 145 -7.62 -19.20 -10.25
N ALA A 146 -7.40 -19.89 -9.15
CA ALA A 146 -7.73 -19.36 -7.82
C ALA A 146 -6.91 -18.11 -7.49
N ASP A 147 -5.62 -18.09 -7.83
CA ASP A 147 -4.76 -16.93 -7.59
C ASP A 147 -5.00 -15.84 -8.64
N ALA A 148 -5.28 -16.22 -9.90
CA ALA A 148 -5.71 -15.28 -10.93
C ALA A 148 -6.97 -14.52 -10.51
N ASN A 149 -7.97 -15.22 -10.01
CA ASN A 149 -9.20 -14.61 -9.49
C ASN A 149 -8.94 -13.68 -8.29
N LYS A 150 -7.97 -14.01 -7.41
CA LYS A 150 -7.57 -13.12 -6.32
C LYS A 150 -6.91 -11.85 -6.83
N VAL A 151 -6.03 -11.95 -7.85
CA VAL A 151 -5.41 -10.76 -8.48
C VAL A 151 -6.47 -9.87 -9.10
N GLN A 152 -7.42 -10.42 -9.85
CA GLN A 152 -8.54 -9.65 -10.39
C GLN A 152 -9.36 -8.97 -9.28
N ALA A 153 -9.59 -9.64 -8.16
CA ALA A 153 -10.35 -9.11 -7.03
C ALA A 153 -9.67 -7.93 -6.33
N LEU A 154 -8.34 -7.73 -6.52
CA LEU A 154 -7.63 -6.59 -5.92
C LEU A 154 -8.16 -5.23 -6.43
N VAL A 155 -8.56 -5.17 -7.69
CA VAL A 155 -9.08 -3.95 -8.32
C VAL A 155 -10.60 -3.88 -8.34
N GLY A 156 -11.27 -4.89 -7.80
CA GLY A 156 -12.73 -5.01 -7.75
C GLY A 156 -13.27 -6.04 -8.73
N GLY A 157 -14.57 -6.26 -8.71
CA GLY A 157 -15.30 -7.19 -9.57
C GLY A 157 -16.65 -6.61 -9.95
N TYR A 158 -17.45 -7.36 -10.71
CA TYR A 158 -18.78 -6.90 -11.13
C TYR A 158 -19.71 -6.62 -9.97
N ASP A 159 -19.51 -7.29 -8.85
CA ASP A 159 -20.34 -7.24 -7.63
C ASP A 159 -19.67 -6.47 -6.48
N LYS A 160 -18.39 -6.08 -6.65
CA LYS A 160 -17.62 -5.41 -5.60
C LYS A 160 -16.90 -4.19 -6.18
N ASN A 161 -17.38 -3.01 -5.84
CA ASN A 161 -16.62 -1.78 -6.11
C ASN A 161 -15.42 -1.69 -5.17
N SER A 162 -14.24 -1.61 -5.72
CA SER A 162 -13.00 -1.37 -4.98
C SER A 162 -12.25 -0.19 -5.59
N VAL A 163 -11.54 0.56 -4.76
CA VAL A 163 -10.61 1.56 -5.28
C VAL A 163 -9.44 0.82 -5.89
N PRO A 164 -9.09 1.07 -7.17
CA PRO A 164 -8.06 0.33 -7.87
C PRO A 164 -6.65 0.77 -7.45
N ILE A 165 -6.30 0.48 -6.20
CA ILE A 165 -4.99 0.73 -5.60
C ILE A 165 -4.41 -0.60 -5.14
N VAL A 166 -3.18 -0.86 -5.54
CA VAL A 166 -2.44 -2.05 -5.14
C VAL A 166 -1.26 -1.64 -4.27
N CYS A 167 -1.13 -2.26 -3.11
CA CYS A 167 0.06 -2.19 -2.28
C CYS A 167 0.99 -3.34 -2.64
N LEU A 168 2.17 -3.01 -3.13
CA LEU A 168 3.23 -3.95 -3.48
C LEU A 168 4.31 -3.93 -2.39
N ARG A 169 4.59 -5.10 -1.81
CA ARG A 169 5.63 -5.31 -0.81
C ARG A 169 6.63 -6.31 -1.36
N LEU A 170 7.84 -5.84 -1.68
CA LEU A 170 8.84 -6.63 -2.40
C LEU A 170 9.50 -7.66 -1.48
N GLY A 171 9.51 -8.91 -1.92
CA GLY A 171 10.29 -9.98 -1.35
C GLY A 171 11.81 -9.79 -1.55
N LEU A 172 12.60 -10.71 -1.00
CA LEU A 172 14.06 -10.57 -1.00
C LEU A 172 14.65 -10.52 -2.42
N ASP A 173 14.15 -11.35 -3.33
CA ASP A 173 14.67 -11.45 -4.70
C ASP A 173 14.33 -10.22 -5.56
N ASP A 174 13.26 -9.50 -5.20
CA ASP A 174 12.78 -8.32 -5.89
C ASP A 174 13.31 -7.00 -5.31
N GLN A 175 14.08 -7.05 -4.22
CA GLN A 175 14.71 -5.87 -3.57
C GLN A 175 15.63 -5.07 -4.51
N ARG A 176 16.11 -5.68 -5.60
CA ARG A 176 16.86 -5.01 -6.66
C ARG A 176 16.09 -3.89 -7.37
N MET A 177 14.76 -3.93 -7.31
CA MET A 177 13.91 -2.88 -7.88
C MET A 177 14.07 -1.59 -7.08
N ARG A 178 14.45 -0.50 -7.73
CA ARG A 178 14.69 0.79 -7.09
C ARG A 178 13.40 1.60 -6.92
N VAL A 179 12.40 0.99 -6.32
CA VAL A 179 11.09 1.59 -6.01
C VAL A 179 10.93 1.80 -4.51
N PRO A 180 10.08 2.73 -4.08
CA PRO A 180 9.75 2.89 -2.66
C PRO A 180 9.13 1.63 -2.07
N GLN A 181 9.27 1.44 -0.75
CA GLN A 181 8.63 0.34 -0.04
C GLN A 181 7.95 0.84 1.24
N PRO A 182 6.69 0.43 1.49
CA PRO A 182 5.79 -0.22 0.52
C PRO A 182 5.49 0.71 -0.66
N LEU A 183 5.14 0.15 -1.81
CA LEU A 183 4.76 0.89 -3.00
C LEU A 183 3.25 0.80 -3.20
N PHE A 184 2.57 1.94 -3.24
CA PHE A 184 1.15 2.02 -3.57
C PHE A 184 1.00 2.50 -5.00
N LEU A 185 0.35 1.70 -5.84
CA LEU A 185 0.17 1.97 -7.27
C LEU A 185 -1.30 2.06 -7.64
N SER A 186 -1.62 3.00 -8.52
CA SER A 186 -2.88 2.93 -9.26
C SER A 186 -2.88 1.73 -10.22
N ALA A 187 -4.00 1.01 -10.30
CA ALA A 187 -4.13 -0.19 -11.15
C ALA A 187 -5.45 -0.14 -11.93
N PHE A 188 -5.57 0.82 -12.87
CA PHE A 188 -6.82 1.04 -13.58
C PHE A 188 -7.10 -0.02 -14.65
N ASP A 189 -6.14 -0.30 -15.50
CA ASP A 189 -6.32 -1.15 -16.70
C ASP A 189 -5.59 -2.49 -16.49
N LEU A 190 -6.08 -3.30 -15.53
CA LEU A 190 -5.52 -4.63 -15.30
C LEU A 190 -5.90 -5.57 -16.43
N ALA A 191 -4.92 -5.91 -17.26
CA ALA A 191 -5.08 -6.86 -18.35
C ALA A 191 -4.60 -8.25 -17.91
N GLU A 192 -5.34 -9.28 -18.29
CA GLU A 192 -4.97 -10.68 -18.12
C GLU A 192 -4.52 -11.25 -19.47
N VAL A 193 -3.36 -11.85 -19.50
CA VAL A 193 -2.74 -12.42 -20.69
C VAL A 193 -2.30 -13.85 -20.41
N ASP A 194 -2.75 -14.77 -21.25
CA ASP A 194 -2.28 -16.15 -21.22
C ASP A 194 -0.85 -16.22 -21.77
N VAL A 195 0.08 -16.66 -20.96
CA VAL A 195 1.50 -16.75 -21.31
C VAL A 195 1.86 -18.13 -21.86
N ASN A 196 1.17 -19.17 -21.40
CA ASN A 196 1.48 -20.54 -21.77
C ASN A 196 0.20 -21.37 -21.96
N HIS A 197 -0.16 -21.62 -23.22
CA HIS A 197 -1.36 -22.39 -23.61
C HIS A 197 -1.28 -23.90 -23.32
N GLN A 198 -0.47 -24.35 -22.42
CA GLN A 198 -0.46 -25.77 -22.05
C GLN A 198 -1.69 -26.14 -21.21
N TRP A 199 -2.76 -26.48 -21.91
CA TRP A 199 -4.05 -26.94 -21.39
C TRP A 199 -4.02 -28.31 -20.72
N VAL A 200 -2.87 -28.92 -20.50
CA VAL A 200 -2.77 -30.28 -19.98
C VAL A 200 -1.95 -30.25 -18.69
N GLY A 201 -2.63 -30.22 -17.55
CA GLY A 201 -2.04 -30.28 -16.22
C GLY A 201 -1.76 -28.88 -15.61
N ASP A 202 -1.28 -28.86 -14.37
CA ASP A 202 -1.01 -27.66 -13.54
C ASP A 202 0.11 -26.73 -14.05
N GLY A 203 0.23 -26.52 -15.35
CA GLY A 203 1.33 -25.76 -15.97
C GLY A 203 0.93 -24.47 -16.70
N GLY A 204 -0.30 -24.02 -16.58
CA GLY A 204 -0.74 -22.73 -17.13
C GLY A 204 -0.14 -21.56 -16.35
N GLU A 205 0.32 -20.52 -17.05
CA GLU A 205 0.79 -19.28 -16.46
C GLU A 205 0.01 -18.11 -17.04
N LEU A 206 -0.60 -17.32 -16.16
CA LEU A 206 -1.29 -16.09 -16.52
C LEU A 206 -0.47 -14.89 -16.08
N ALA A 207 -0.37 -13.89 -16.93
CA ALA A 207 0.21 -12.59 -16.64
C ALA A 207 -0.90 -11.58 -16.40
N HIS A 208 -0.83 -10.89 -15.27
CA HIS A 208 -1.69 -9.77 -14.97
C HIS A 208 -0.87 -8.50 -15.06
N THR A 209 -1.14 -7.70 -16.09
CA THR A 209 -0.31 -6.56 -16.43
C THR A 209 -1.07 -5.25 -16.30
N PHE A 210 -0.42 -4.25 -15.75
CA PHE A 210 -0.91 -2.86 -15.73
C PHE A 210 0.25 -1.89 -15.69
N THR A 211 -0.03 -0.62 -15.94
CA THR A 211 0.91 0.47 -15.73
C THR A 211 0.35 1.36 -14.62
N GLY A 212 1.13 1.55 -13.55
CA GLY A 212 0.70 2.30 -12.38
C GLY A 212 1.57 3.50 -12.07
N ASP A 213 0.94 4.51 -11.49
CA ASP A 213 1.61 5.64 -10.86
C ASP A 213 1.62 5.43 -9.35
N GLU A 214 2.69 5.89 -8.70
CA GLU A 214 2.73 5.94 -7.24
C GLU A 214 1.66 6.89 -6.72
N VAL A 215 0.81 6.38 -5.84
CA VAL A 215 -0.27 7.12 -5.20
C VAL A 215 -0.12 7.12 -3.68
N SER A 216 -0.75 8.06 -3.03
CA SER A 216 -0.86 8.01 -1.57
C SER A 216 -1.72 6.82 -1.15
N PRO A 217 -1.38 6.12 -0.07
CA PRO A 217 -2.28 5.13 0.49
C PRO A 217 -3.63 5.79 0.80
N PRO A 218 -4.74 5.04 0.69
CA PRO A 218 -6.05 5.56 1.09
C PRO A 218 -5.98 6.07 2.52
N ILE A 219 -6.63 7.21 2.80
CA ILE A 219 -6.57 7.84 4.13
C ILE A 219 -6.97 6.81 5.19
N PRO A 220 -6.12 6.56 6.21
CA PRO A 220 -6.34 5.48 7.16
C PRO A 220 -7.64 5.60 7.98
N GLY A 221 -8.20 6.82 8.11
CA GLY A 221 -9.48 7.09 8.78
C GLY A 221 -10.70 7.01 7.88
N LEU A 222 -10.53 7.01 6.55
CA LEU A 222 -11.60 6.75 5.60
C LEU A 222 -11.71 5.24 5.38
N TYR A 223 -12.42 4.58 6.29
CA TYR A 223 -12.96 3.26 6.03
C TYR A 223 -14.08 3.46 5.00
N ILE A 224 -13.79 3.30 3.72
CA ILE A 224 -14.84 2.92 2.78
C ILE A 224 -15.09 1.45 3.11
N ALA A 225 -16.00 1.23 4.07
CA ALA A 225 -16.53 -0.10 4.29
C ALA A 225 -17.10 -0.52 2.94
N THR A 226 -16.43 -1.40 2.24
CA THR A 226 -17.05 -2.21 1.20
C THR A 226 -18.06 -3.07 1.96
N LEU A 227 -19.26 -2.53 2.16
CA LEU A 227 -20.40 -3.27 2.69
C LEU A 227 -20.65 -4.37 1.67
N ARG A 228 -20.17 -5.56 1.95
CA ARG A 228 -20.59 -6.74 1.21
C ARG A 228 -22.10 -6.83 1.40
N TYR A 229 -22.84 -7.07 0.33
CA TYR A 229 -24.28 -7.30 0.37
C TYR A 229 -24.66 -8.30 1.48
N MET A 230 -23.83 -9.29 1.73
CA MET A 230 -23.96 -10.26 2.82
C MET A 230 -23.88 -9.64 4.22
N ASP A 231 -23.05 -8.60 4.42
CA ASP A 231 -22.93 -7.94 5.74
C ASP A 231 -24.11 -7.04 6.03
N VAL A 232 -24.72 -6.47 4.99
CA VAL A 232 -25.95 -5.69 5.11
C VAL A 232 -27.13 -6.61 5.42
N SER A 233 -27.28 -7.73 4.72
CA SER A 233 -28.36 -8.69 4.96
C SER A 233 -28.27 -9.36 6.34
N ALA A 234 -27.06 -9.69 6.83
CA ALA A 234 -26.85 -10.25 8.16
C ALA A 234 -27.18 -9.25 9.29
N ARG A 235 -26.94 -7.94 9.07
CA ARG A 235 -27.29 -6.91 10.06
C ARG A 235 -28.76 -6.56 10.08
N TYR A 236 -29.45 -6.63 8.95
CA TYR A 236 -30.90 -6.31 8.88
C TYR A 236 -31.79 -7.51 9.20
N ALA A 237 -31.32 -8.75 9.07
CA ALA A 237 -32.07 -9.93 9.51
C ALA A 237 -32.29 -10.01 11.04
N THR A 238 -31.57 -9.17 11.81
CA THR A 238 -31.71 -9.13 13.29
C THR A 238 -32.84 -8.15 13.77
N TYR A 239 -33.47 -7.43 12.84
CA TYR A 239 -34.52 -6.43 13.16
C TYR A 239 -35.89 -6.74 12.53
N ALA A 240 -36.14 -7.97 12.08
CA ALA A 240 -37.43 -8.46 11.60
C ALA A 240 -38.10 -9.36 12.61
#